data_878265a7ee7e3ab1fa4641a12b5458b6
#
_entry.id   878265a7ee7e3ab1fa4641a12b5458b6
#
_cell.length_a   1.000
_cell.length_b   1.000
_cell.length_c   1.000
_cell.angle_alpha   90.00
_cell.angle_beta   90.00
_cell.angle_gamma   90.00
#
_symmetry.space_group_name_H-M   'P 1'
#
loop_
_entity.id
_entity.type
_entity.pdbx_description
1 polymer ?
#
loop_
_entity_poly.entity_id
_entity_poly.type
_entity_poly.pdbx_seq_one_letter_code
_entity_poly.pdbx_strand_id
1 'polypeptide(L)'
;MPVLIAMKWGIGPAVLAGIGAFLGHLYPVWLKFAGGKGVATYIGVLLGLWWPGLVIFGAVWLAVAFITRYSSAAALVASVVVPVSSFFLLRDGGWLLPLALSGMAILLWFRHRANIERLLAGTEGKIGQKG
;
A
#
# COMPACT_ATOMS: atom_id res chain seq x y z
N MET A 1 1.95 -11.52 9.25
CA MET A 1 1.90 -12.94 9.65
C MET A 1 1.16 -13.85 8.66
N PRO A 2 -0.08 -13.58 8.20
CA PRO A 2 -0.78 -14.52 7.30
C PRO A 2 0.00 -14.86 6.03
N VAL A 3 0.64 -13.87 5.40
CA VAL A 3 1.45 -14.05 4.20
C VAL A 3 2.62 -15.02 4.43
N LEU A 4 3.38 -14.84 5.51
CA LEU A 4 4.55 -15.68 5.82
C LEU A 4 4.13 -17.14 6.08
N ILE A 5 2.98 -17.33 6.71
CA ILE A 5 2.42 -18.68 6.92
C ILE A 5 2.03 -19.29 5.59
N ALA A 6 1.31 -18.56 4.73
CA ALA A 6 0.82 -19.02 3.45
C ALA A 6 1.93 -19.28 2.43
N MET A 7 3.10 -18.64 2.57
CA MET A 7 4.28 -18.89 1.73
C MET A 7 4.75 -20.35 1.78
N LYS A 8 4.43 -21.10 2.83
CA LYS A 8 4.72 -22.54 2.91
C LYS A 8 4.02 -23.35 1.82
N TRP A 9 2.92 -22.84 1.26
CA TRP A 9 2.15 -23.48 0.19
C TRP A 9 2.34 -22.81 -1.17
N GLY A 10 3.25 -21.82 -1.26
CA GLY A 10 3.61 -21.15 -2.51
C GLY A 10 3.14 -19.69 -2.59
N ILE A 11 3.48 -19.05 -3.70
CA ILE A 11 3.21 -17.63 -3.93
C ILE A 11 1.71 -17.31 -4.07
N GLY A 12 0.94 -18.21 -4.71
CA GLY A 12 -0.50 -18.01 -4.89
C GLY A 12 -1.25 -17.85 -3.58
N PRO A 13 -1.20 -18.86 -2.67
CA PRO A 13 -1.78 -18.76 -1.34
C PRO A 13 -1.25 -17.56 -0.53
N ALA A 14 0.03 -17.22 -0.66
CA ALA A 14 0.61 -16.06 0.02
C ALA A 14 0.03 -14.73 -0.46
N VAL A 15 -0.17 -14.57 -1.77
CA VAL A 15 -0.82 -13.39 -2.36
C VAL A 15 -2.27 -13.29 -1.91
N LEU A 16 -3.03 -14.39 -1.93
CA LEU A 16 -4.41 -14.42 -1.43
C LEU A 16 -4.49 -14.04 0.05
N ALA A 17 -3.58 -14.55 0.87
CA ALA A 17 -3.49 -14.17 2.29
C ALA A 17 -3.18 -12.68 2.47
N GLY A 18 -2.32 -12.12 1.64
CA GLY A 18 -2.02 -10.69 1.62
C GLY A 18 -3.23 -9.83 1.26
N ILE A 19 -3.93 -10.19 0.21
CA ILE A 19 -5.19 -9.54 -0.21
C ILE A 19 -6.23 -9.63 0.90
N GLY A 20 -6.42 -10.80 1.48
CA GLY A 20 -7.38 -11.01 2.57
C GLY A 20 -7.05 -10.16 3.81
N ALA A 21 -5.79 -10.07 4.20
CA ALA A 21 -5.33 -9.23 5.29
C ALA A 21 -5.57 -7.73 4.99
N PHE A 22 -5.31 -7.33 3.75
CA PHE A 22 -5.51 -5.95 3.30
C PHE A 22 -7.00 -5.57 3.31
N LEU A 23 -7.86 -6.39 2.73
CA LEU A 23 -9.32 -6.17 2.72
C LEU A 23 -9.90 -6.19 4.13
N GLY A 24 -9.46 -7.12 4.98
CA GLY A 24 -9.90 -7.19 6.38
C GLY A 24 -9.52 -5.95 7.19
N HIS A 25 -8.39 -5.31 6.87
CA HIS A 25 -7.99 -4.05 7.49
C HIS A 25 -8.78 -2.85 6.95
N LEU A 26 -9.08 -2.82 5.65
CA LEU A 26 -9.88 -1.75 5.05
C LEU A 26 -11.35 -1.78 5.47
N TYR A 27 -11.90 -2.99 5.60
CA TYR A 27 -13.33 -3.22 5.83
C TYR A 27 -13.57 -4.19 7.00
N PRO A 28 -13.12 -3.86 8.23
CA PRO A 28 -13.32 -4.74 9.38
C PRO A 28 -14.81 -4.82 9.73
N VAL A 29 -15.37 -6.02 9.64
CA VAL A 29 -16.82 -6.27 9.89
C VAL A 29 -17.18 -5.90 11.32
N TRP A 30 -16.31 -6.23 12.29
CA TRP A 30 -16.52 -5.95 13.72
C TRP A 30 -16.46 -4.45 14.09
N LEU A 31 -15.92 -3.60 13.20
CA LEU A 31 -15.89 -2.14 13.38
C LEU A 31 -16.87 -1.42 12.44
N LYS A 32 -17.95 -2.09 12.03
CA LYS A 32 -18.94 -1.56 11.08
C LYS A 32 -18.31 -0.98 9.80
N PHE A 33 -17.28 -1.68 9.30
CA PHE A 33 -16.51 -1.30 8.11
C PHE A 33 -15.72 0.02 8.23
N ALA A 34 -15.54 0.56 9.45
CA ALA A 34 -14.73 1.74 9.71
C ALA A 34 -13.24 1.37 9.85
N GLY A 35 -12.64 0.90 8.77
CA GLY A 35 -11.22 0.53 8.72
C GLY A 35 -10.29 1.69 8.40
N GLY A 36 -8.99 1.40 8.43
CA GLY A 36 -7.92 2.32 8.06
C GLY A 36 -7.82 2.55 6.55
N LYS A 37 -6.75 3.24 6.13
CA LYS A 37 -6.46 3.55 4.73
C LYS A 37 -5.63 2.47 4.01
N GLY A 38 -5.16 1.46 4.76
CA GLY A 38 -4.48 0.29 4.22
C GLY A 38 -2.96 0.43 4.04
N VAL A 39 -2.36 1.58 4.29
CA VAL A 39 -0.91 1.80 4.07
C VAL A 39 -0.06 0.85 4.90
N ALA A 40 -0.32 0.74 6.20
CA ALA A 40 0.45 -0.15 7.08
C ALA A 40 0.33 -1.62 6.68
N THR A 41 -0.87 -2.05 6.27
CA THR A 41 -1.09 -3.42 5.81
C THR A 41 -0.44 -3.66 4.45
N TYR A 42 -0.47 -2.68 3.54
CA TYR A 42 0.25 -2.72 2.27
C TYR A 42 1.76 -2.91 2.49
N ILE A 43 2.35 -2.16 3.41
CA ILE A 43 3.75 -2.31 3.84
C ILE A 43 4.00 -3.72 4.39
N GLY A 44 3.12 -4.24 5.23
CA GLY A 44 3.24 -5.59 5.78
C GLY A 44 3.14 -6.69 4.71
N VAL A 45 2.31 -6.50 3.69
CA VAL A 45 2.22 -7.40 2.54
C VAL A 45 3.51 -7.36 1.73
N LEU A 46 4.08 -6.20 1.47
CA LEU A 46 5.36 -6.06 0.78
C LEU A 46 6.50 -6.74 1.54
N LEU A 47 6.55 -6.58 2.86
CA LEU A 47 7.55 -7.24 3.70
C LEU A 47 7.49 -8.78 3.54
N GLY A 48 6.28 -9.34 3.46
CA GLY A 48 6.08 -10.78 3.35
C GLY A 48 6.22 -11.36 1.95
N LEU A 49 5.83 -10.61 0.91
CA LEU A 49 5.80 -11.09 -0.48
C LEU A 49 7.00 -10.63 -1.31
N TRP A 50 7.45 -9.41 -1.10
CA TRP A 50 8.48 -8.79 -1.93
C TRP A 50 9.17 -7.65 -1.19
N TRP A 51 10.16 -7.99 -0.35
CA TRP A 51 10.87 -7.01 0.46
C TRP A 51 11.57 -5.87 -0.35
N PRO A 52 12.03 -6.06 -1.62
CA PRO A 52 12.53 -4.94 -2.40
C PRO A 52 11.45 -3.88 -2.66
N GLY A 53 10.20 -4.30 -2.81
CA GLY A 53 9.05 -3.39 -2.91
C GLY A 53 8.86 -2.56 -1.64
N LEU A 54 9.13 -3.13 -0.47
CA LEU A 54 9.13 -2.38 0.79
C LEU A 54 10.21 -1.28 0.80
N VAL A 55 11.41 -1.58 0.32
CA VAL A 55 12.50 -0.59 0.20
C VAL A 55 12.11 0.52 -0.79
N ILE A 56 11.54 0.17 -1.94
CA ILE A 56 11.05 1.13 -2.94
C ILE A 56 9.97 2.01 -2.33
N PHE A 57 8.99 1.40 -1.65
CA PHE A 57 7.93 2.14 -0.98
C PHE A 57 8.48 3.15 0.02
N GLY A 58 9.37 2.70 0.92
CA GLY A 58 9.99 3.54 1.94
C GLY A 58 10.81 4.69 1.35
N ALA A 59 11.63 4.41 0.34
CA ALA A 59 12.45 5.43 -0.33
C ALA A 59 11.59 6.49 -1.02
N VAL A 60 10.57 6.08 -1.78
CA VAL A 60 9.64 7.00 -2.45
C VAL A 60 8.83 7.79 -1.43
N TRP A 61 8.31 7.11 -0.40
CA TRP A 61 7.55 7.78 0.66
C TRP A 61 8.37 8.85 1.36
N LEU A 62 9.61 8.54 1.76
CA LEU A 62 10.51 9.49 2.40
C LEU A 62 10.84 10.67 1.49
N ALA A 63 11.15 10.42 0.22
CA ALA A 63 11.45 11.48 -0.75
C ALA A 63 10.27 12.43 -0.93
N VAL A 64 9.07 11.89 -1.19
CA VAL A 64 7.87 12.72 -1.39
C VAL A 64 7.47 13.42 -0.10
N ALA A 65 7.53 12.74 1.05
CA ALA A 65 7.23 13.33 2.35
C ALA A 65 8.19 14.47 2.71
N PHE A 66 9.48 14.31 2.40
CA PHE A 66 10.48 15.35 2.63
C PHE A 66 10.24 16.59 1.75
N ILE A 67 9.91 16.38 0.46
CA ILE A 67 9.69 17.47 -0.50
C ILE A 67 8.37 18.18 -0.24
N THR A 68 7.28 17.43 -0.06
CA THR A 68 5.92 17.98 0.00
C THR A 68 5.42 18.23 1.41
N ARG A 69 5.96 17.52 2.39
CA ARG A 69 5.49 17.45 3.78
C ARG A 69 4.08 16.86 3.93
N TYR A 70 3.55 16.19 2.92
CA TYR A 70 2.27 15.48 2.98
C TYR A 70 2.46 13.97 3.05
N SER A 71 2.09 13.37 4.19
CA SER A 71 2.15 11.90 4.37
C SER A 71 1.20 11.17 3.41
N SER A 72 0.02 11.73 3.17
CA SER A 72 -0.96 11.17 2.23
C SER A 72 -0.45 11.19 0.79
N ALA A 73 0.14 12.29 0.33
CA ALA A 73 0.74 12.38 -1.00
C ALA A 73 1.88 11.37 -1.16
N ALA A 74 2.74 11.25 -0.14
CA ALA A 74 3.83 10.29 -0.13
C ALA A 74 3.32 8.84 -0.25
N ALA A 75 2.29 8.47 0.49
CA ALA A 75 1.68 7.14 0.43
C ALA A 75 1.03 6.86 -0.94
N LEU A 76 0.34 7.84 -1.51
CA LEU A 76 -0.29 7.73 -2.83
C LEU A 76 0.74 7.50 -3.93
N VAL A 77 1.80 8.30 -3.97
CA VAL A 77 2.88 8.15 -4.97
C VAL A 77 3.61 6.82 -4.79
N ALA A 78 3.99 6.46 -3.56
CA ALA A 78 4.68 5.20 -3.29
C ALA A 78 3.84 3.98 -3.70
N SER A 79 2.53 4.02 -3.46
CA SER A 79 1.61 2.93 -3.82
C SER A 79 1.46 2.71 -5.33
N VAL A 80 1.76 3.70 -6.15
CA VAL A 80 1.79 3.59 -7.62
C VAL A 80 3.16 3.10 -8.10
N VAL A 81 4.23 3.65 -7.54
CA VAL A 81 5.61 3.30 -7.96
C VAL A 81 5.92 1.83 -7.71
N VAL A 82 5.45 1.26 -6.60
CA VAL A 82 5.73 -0.14 -6.24
C VAL A 82 5.17 -1.13 -7.27
N PRO A 83 3.86 -1.15 -7.62
CA PRO A 83 3.38 -2.08 -8.63
C PRO A 83 4.01 -1.84 -10.00
N VAL A 84 4.23 -0.60 -10.41
CA VAL A 84 4.93 -0.29 -11.66
C VAL A 84 6.33 -0.90 -11.65
N SER A 85 7.09 -0.70 -10.58
CA SER A 85 8.43 -1.30 -10.44
C SER A 85 8.37 -2.83 -10.49
N SER A 86 7.36 -3.44 -9.89
CA SER A 86 7.21 -4.90 -9.87
C SER A 86 6.99 -5.50 -11.26
N PHE A 87 6.29 -4.82 -12.16
CA PHE A 87 6.14 -5.26 -13.56
C PHE A 87 7.48 -5.32 -14.31
N PHE A 88 8.40 -4.41 -13.99
CA PHE A 88 9.72 -4.38 -14.64
C PHE A 88 10.74 -5.31 -13.97
N LEU A 89 10.70 -5.41 -12.64
CA LEU A 89 11.71 -6.16 -11.88
C LEU A 89 11.38 -7.65 -11.73
N LEU A 90 10.10 -8.03 -11.82
CA LEU A 90 9.63 -9.41 -11.64
C LEU A 90 9.20 -10.06 -12.96
N ARG A 91 9.88 -9.78 -14.05
CA ARG A 91 9.53 -10.28 -15.40
C ARG A 91 9.39 -11.79 -15.45
N ASP A 92 10.24 -12.52 -14.73
CA ASP A 92 10.25 -13.98 -14.70
C ASP A 92 9.33 -14.58 -13.63
N GLY A 93 8.79 -13.76 -12.73
CA GLY A 93 7.95 -14.16 -11.59
C GLY A 93 6.46 -14.22 -11.86
N GLY A 94 6.03 -13.94 -13.11
CA GLY A 94 4.61 -13.91 -13.48
C GLY A 94 3.88 -12.62 -13.08
N TRP A 95 2.62 -12.53 -13.47
CA TRP A 95 1.77 -11.34 -13.35
C TRP A 95 0.99 -11.24 -12.05
N LEU A 96 0.95 -12.33 -11.26
CA LEU A 96 0.07 -12.43 -10.10
C LEU A 96 0.37 -11.36 -9.04
N LEU A 97 1.64 -11.22 -8.65
CA LEU A 97 2.04 -10.24 -7.63
C LEU A 97 1.89 -8.79 -8.11
N PRO A 98 2.39 -8.41 -9.31
CA PRO A 98 2.15 -7.06 -9.84
C PRO A 98 0.67 -6.69 -9.94
N LEU A 99 -0.19 -7.60 -10.40
CA LEU A 99 -1.64 -7.36 -10.47
C LEU A 99 -2.27 -7.21 -9.09
N ALA A 100 -1.89 -8.05 -8.12
CA ALA A 100 -2.36 -7.95 -6.74
C ALA A 100 -1.96 -6.61 -6.09
N LEU A 101 -0.71 -6.19 -6.25
CA LEU A 101 -0.22 -4.90 -5.76
C LEU A 101 -0.95 -3.73 -6.42
N SER A 102 -1.24 -3.82 -7.72
CA SER A 102 -2.00 -2.81 -8.45
C SER A 102 -3.44 -2.70 -7.92
N GLY A 103 -4.12 -3.82 -7.70
CA GLY A 103 -5.47 -3.85 -7.13
C GLY A 103 -5.51 -3.26 -5.72
N MET A 104 -4.55 -3.60 -4.87
CA MET A 104 -4.42 -3.00 -3.53
C MET A 104 -4.13 -1.49 -3.59
N ALA A 105 -3.31 -1.04 -4.53
CA ALA A 105 -3.05 0.38 -4.74
C ALA A 105 -4.32 1.15 -5.14
N ILE A 106 -5.14 0.61 -6.04
CA ILE A 106 -6.43 1.20 -6.44
C ILE A 106 -7.34 1.38 -5.22
N LEU A 107 -7.48 0.34 -4.39
CA LEU A 107 -8.28 0.43 -3.16
C LEU A 107 -7.70 1.43 -2.17
N LEU A 108 -6.38 1.50 -2.04
CA LEU A 108 -5.70 2.47 -1.20
C LEU A 108 -6.01 3.91 -1.67
N TRP A 109 -5.98 4.17 -2.95
CA TRP A 109 -6.37 5.47 -3.52
C TRP A 109 -7.82 5.80 -3.22
N PHE A 110 -8.73 4.85 -3.39
CA PHE A 110 -10.14 5.04 -3.04
C PHE A 110 -10.34 5.38 -1.56
N ARG A 111 -9.58 4.73 -0.67
CA ARG A 111 -9.63 5.03 0.78
C ARG A 111 -9.00 6.39 1.13
N HIS A 112 -8.18 6.95 0.27
CA HIS A 112 -7.57 8.27 0.43
C HIS A 112 -8.36 9.42 -0.23
N ARG A 113 -9.56 9.16 -0.78
CA ARG A 113 -10.33 10.18 -1.50
C ARG A 113 -10.46 11.51 -0.74
N ALA A 114 -10.76 11.47 0.56
CA ALA A 114 -10.86 12.68 1.39
C ALA A 114 -9.51 13.41 1.55
N ASN A 115 -8.39 12.65 1.57
CA ASN A 115 -7.06 13.27 1.57
C ASN A 115 -6.76 13.91 0.21
N ILE A 116 -7.15 13.26 -0.89
CA ILE A 116 -6.98 13.80 -2.25
C ILE A 116 -7.77 15.10 -2.40
N GLU A 117 -9.02 15.13 -1.95
CA GLU A 117 -9.84 16.35 -1.94
C GLU A 117 -9.16 17.49 -1.17
N ARG A 118 -8.62 17.21 0.03
CA ARG A 118 -7.89 18.22 0.81
C ARG A 118 -6.57 18.63 0.18
N LEU A 119 -5.85 17.72 -0.48
CA LEU A 119 -4.63 18.05 -1.22
C LEU A 119 -4.93 19.01 -2.37
N LEU A 120 -5.98 18.75 -3.13
CA LEU A 120 -6.41 19.59 -4.25
C LEU A 120 -6.92 20.96 -3.77
N ALA A 121 -7.58 21.00 -2.62
CA ALA A 121 -8.06 22.24 -2.00
C ALA A 121 -6.97 23.01 -1.23
N GLY A 122 -5.77 22.44 -1.07
CA GLY A 122 -4.69 23.05 -0.28
C GLY A 122 -4.92 23.04 1.24
N THR A 123 -5.82 22.19 1.72
CA THR A 123 -6.23 22.07 3.14
C THR A 123 -5.72 20.83 3.84
N GLU A 124 -4.91 19.98 3.16
CA GLU A 124 -4.33 18.79 3.78
C GLU A 124 -3.30 19.19 4.86
N GLY A 125 -3.32 18.47 5.99
CA GLY A 125 -2.37 18.67 7.07
C GLY A 125 -0.94 18.27 6.69
N LYS A 126 0.03 19.13 6.98
CA LYS A 126 1.46 18.86 6.75
C LYS A 126 2.08 18.11 7.92
N ILE A 127 3.08 17.28 7.63
CA ILE A 127 3.89 16.62 8.66
C ILE A 127 4.56 17.68 9.54
N GLY A 128 4.44 17.52 10.87
CA GLY A 128 5.00 18.45 11.86
C GLY A 128 4.20 19.73 12.06
N GLN A 129 3.07 19.89 11.41
CA GLN A 129 2.16 21.01 11.66
C GLN A 129 1.33 20.70 12.90
N LYS A 130 1.46 21.55 13.93
CA LYS A 130 0.57 21.53 15.10
C LYS A 130 -0.77 22.09 14.65
N GLY A 131 -1.78 21.23 14.72
CA GLY A 131 -3.15 21.64 14.44
C GLY A 131 -3.74 22.52 15.51
#